data_9a52559da24d8f9f6b96f33cf6225881
#
_entry.id   9a52559da24d8f9f6b96f33cf6225881
#
_cell.length_a   1.000
_cell.length_b   1.000
_cell.length_c   1.000
_cell.angle_alpha   90.00
_cell.angle_beta   90.00
_cell.angle_gamma   90.00
#
_symmetry.space_group_name_H-M   'P 1'
#
loop_
_entity.id
_entity.type
_entity.pdbx_description
1 polymer ?
#
loop_
_entity_poly.entity_id
_entity_poly.type
_entity_poly.pdbx_seq_one_letter_code
_entity_poly.pdbx_strand_id
1 'polypeptide(L)'
;KSKKNRYVRLKLKVNHNELLCLKRLPILKLDQNKGGLIAEERPHRETPFGELARRTIGENREVNPVGVERAYDPVLSGIDGVHLKRKIAQGVWIPQDSESNKMPKPGKDVVTTINIDMQDVAEQSLEQTLVNENAEWGCVVLMEVETGEIKAIANLKKDSLNRVSESFNYAIAEHVAPGSTFKLASVISGLEDGKFEVTDSVDLQRGRVKYYDRVMLDSPHNFRKVTIRKSFIISSNVGISTIINDNYKKNPSLFTDRIYKMGLNTPLDLELPYPVGLRMPVPHEKGWSGVTLPWMSTGYEMALTPLHMLTFYNAIANRGKMMRPIFTTSVSEEGRELVKKYPEVINSSICSGSTIDKVIPLLIGVIEEGTAKNIYSDKYQIAGKTGTAVLNYAGRKEGEAKMYQASFVGFFPAMKPKYSCIVVINKPKNGQIYGGKVAAPVFRELADKVFAMGMHNNISDLDVFNLPEIKQGAVEKADIVLSKLGISYKSTKSIYMIAKTSEKEVRLLESSIEVGTTEIICNII
;
A
#
# COMPACT_ATOMS: atom_id res chain seq x y z
N LYS A 1 -39.42 44.60 18.60
CA LYS A 1 -40.47 44.07 17.68
C LYS A 1 -39.75 43.12 16.71
N SER A 2 -39.73 41.81 17.01
CA SER A 2 -39.16 40.82 16.12
C SER A 2 -40.06 40.67 14.88
N LYS A 3 -39.48 40.75 13.69
CA LYS A 3 -40.16 40.31 12.47
C LYS A 3 -40.69 38.90 12.72
N LYS A 4 -41.96 38.64 12.41
CA LYS A 4 -42.58 37.32 12.46
C LYS A 4 -41.89 36.43 11.43
N ASN A 5 -40.77 35.80 11.80
CA ASN A 5 -40.16 34.77 10.96
C ASN A 5 -41.08 33.55 11.00
N ARG A 6 -41.66 33.19 9.85
CA ARG A 6 -42.48 31.99 9.70
C ARG A 6 -41.69 30.68 9.81
N TYR A 7 -40.37 30.76 9.75
CA TYR A 7 -39.45 29.64 9.80
C TYR A 7 -38.23 30.05 10.62
N VAL A 8 -37.89 29.28 11.66
CA VAL A 8 -36.71 29.47 12.49
C VAL A 8 -35.90 28.18 12.50
N ARG A 9 -34.68 28.24 12.02
CA ARG A 9 -33.75 27.10 12.09
C ARG A 9 -33.25 26.95 13.52
N LEU A 10 -33.58 25.84 14.18
CA LEU A 10 -33.19 25.56 15.55
C LEU A 10 -31.72 25.06 15.62
N LYS A 11 -31.39 24.03 14.89
CA LYS A 11 -30.05 23.44 14.87
C LYS A 11 -29.77 22.74 13.54
N LEU A 12 -28.52 22.78 13.11
CA LEU A 12 -27.98 21.93 12.02
C LEU A 12 -27.24 20.74 12.62
N LYS A 13 -27.14 19.63 11.88
CA LYS A 13 -26.44 18.40 12.30
C LYS A 13 -26.92 17.88 13.66
N VAL A 14 -28.21 17.65 13.76
CA VAL A 14 -28.87 17.08 14.96
C VAL A 14 -28.71 15.57 14.87
N ASN A 15 -28.16 14.94 15.90
CA ASN A 15 -28.09 13.49 15.98
C ASN A 15 -29.42 12.88 16.43
N HIS A 16 -29.56 11.56 16.31
CA HIS A 16 -30.80 10.85 16.64
C HIS A 16 -31.26 11.10 18.09
N ASN A 17 -30.34 11.06 19.05
CA ASN A 17 -30.67 11.29 20.48
C ASN A 17 -31.14 12.71 20.74
N GLU A 18 -30.52 13.70 20.14
CA GLU A 18 -30.94 15.09 20.23
C GLU A 18 -32.33 15.31 19.62
N LEU A 19 -32.62 14.67 18.49
CA LEU A 19 -33.94 14.71 17.87
C LEU A 19 -35.01 14.08 18.79
N LEU A 20 -34.69 12.94 19.41
CA LEU A 20 -35.59 12.32 20.40
C LEU A 20 -35.83 13.25 21.62
N CYS A 21 -34.80 13.94 22.09
CA CYS A 21 -34.95 14.94 23.16
C CYS A 21 -35.86 16.10 22.73
N LEU A 22 -35.68 16.63 21.52
CA LEU A 22 -36.54 17.68 20.98
C LEU A 22 -38.02 17.23 20.87
N LYS A 23 -38.25 16.01 20.38
CA LYS A 23 -39.59 15.40 20.26
C LYS A 23 -40.27 15.13 21.61
N ARG A 24 -39.55 15.21 22.74
CA ARG A 24 -40.14 15.12 24.11
C ARG A 24 -40.65 16.46 24.66
N LEU A 25 -40.24 17.59 24.08
CA LEU A 25 -40.67 18.90 24.53
C LEU A 25 -42.17 19.13 24.29
N PRO A 26 -42.91 19.79 25.20
CA PRO A 26 -44.37 19.87 25.18
C PRO A 26 -45.00 20.33 23.87
N ILE A 27 -44.38 21.28 23.17
CA ILE A 27 -44.88 21.79 21.87
C ILE A 27 -44.34 20.95 20.74
N LEU A 28 -43.04 20.63 20.73
CA LEU A 28 -42.35 19.93 19.63
C LEU A 28 -42.70 18.45 19.55
N LYS A 29 -43.31 17.85 20.56
CA LYS A 29 -43.84 16.47 20.54
C LYS A 29 -45.08 16.30 19.70
N LEU A 30 -45.79 17.41 19.40
CA LEU A 30 -46.96 17.41 18.53
C LEU A 30 -46.55 17.21 17.09
N ASP A 31 -47.49 16.79 16.24
CA ASP A 31 -47.26 16.65 14.81
C ASP A 31 -46.76 17.95 14.15
N GLN A 32 -46.16 17.87 12.98
CA GLN A 32 -45.56 18.99 12.27
C GLN A 32 -46.53 20.18 12.10
N ASN A 33 -47.83 19.94 11.93
CA ASN A 33 -48.82 21.00 11.71
C ASN A 33 -49.21 21.72 13.00
N LYS A 34 -49.15 21.05 14.16
CA LYS A 34 -49.52 21.59 15.47
C LYS A 34 -48.29 22.04 16.27
N GLY A 35 -47.21 21.27 16.24
CA GLY A 35 -45.97 21.54 16.95
C GLY A 35 -44.93 22.34 16.17
N GLY A 36 -45.06 22.38 14.85
CA GLY A 36 -44.19 23.15 13.96
C GLY A 36 -42.77 22.64 13.83
N LEU A 37 -42.42 21.45 14.40
CA LEU A 37 -41.10 20.87 14.25
C LEU A 37 -40.98 20.18 12.91
N ILE A 38 -40.05 20.66 12.08
CA ILE A 38 -39.67 20.04 10.82
C ILE A 38 -38.26 19.46 11.02
N ALA A 39 -38.14 18.14 10.93
CA ALA A 39 -36.86 17.44 10.90
C ALA A 39 -36.62 16.97 9.46
N GLU A 40 -35.56 17.48 8.85
CA GLU A 40 -35.10 17.02 7.53
C GLU A 40 -33.93 16.07 7.72
N GLU A 41 -34.11 14.84 7.29
CA GLU A 41 -33.01 13.87 7.25
C GLU A 41 -32.09 14.23 6.06
N ARG A 42 -30.80 14.25 6.34
CA ARG A 42 -29.79 14.47 5.33
C ARG A 42 -28.72 13.41 5.47
N PRO A 43 -28.28 12.79 4.38
CA PRO A 43 -27.16 11.87 4.43
C PRO A 43 -25.94 12.59 4.98
N HIS A 44 -25.26 11.97 5.93
CA HIS A 44 -24.05 12.48 6.54
C HIS A 44 -22.93 11.47 6.34
N ARG A 45 -21.80 11.96 5.82
CA ARG A 45 -20.60 11.16 5.71
C ARG A 45 -19.88 11.10 7.05
N GLU A 46 -19.58 9.90 7.48
CA GLU A 46 -18.70 9.66 8.63
C GLU A 46 -17.36 9.12 8.16
N THR A 47 -16.29 9.60 8.78
CA THR A 47 -14.91 9.14 8.53
C THR A 47 -14.33 8.64 9.84
N PRO A 48 -14.61 7.37 10.25
CA PRO A 48 -14.22 6.84 11.56
C PRO A 48 -12.71 6.91 11.81
N PHE A 49 -11.91 6.79 10.75
CA PHE A 49 -10.46 6.85 10.80
C PHE A 49 -9.88 8.18 10.29
N GLY A 50 -10.69 9.23 10.27
CA GLY A 50 -10.25 10.57 9.87
C GLY A 50 -9.76 10.66 8.42
N GLU A 51 -8.52 11.07 8.24
CA GLU A 51 -7.92 11.34 6.94
C GLU A 51 -7.14 10.14 6.36
N LEU A 52 -7.05 9.01 7.09
CA LEU A 52 -6.28 7.84 6.66
C LEU A 52 -6.76 7.28 5.32
N ALA A 53 -5.84 7.06 4.40
CA ALA A 53 -6.07 6.57 3.03
C ALA A 53 -7.11 7.38 2.25
N ARG A 54 -7.33 8.64 2.58
CA ARG A 54 -8.42 9.48 2.07
C ARG A 54 -8.51 9.49 0.53
N ARG A 55 -7.37 9.61 -0.17
CA ARG A 55 -7.38 9.65 -1.65
C ARG A 55 -7.65 8.30 -2.28
N THR A 56 -7.33 7.23 -1.58
CA THR A 56 -7.57 5.85 -2.03
C THR A 56 -8.99 5.40 -1.73
N ILE A 57 -9.47 5.62 -0.51
CA ILE A 57 -10.90 5.43 -0.15
C ILE A 57 -11.74 6.33 -1.06
N GLY A 58 -11.36 7.58 -1.12
CA GLY A 58 -11.97 8.55 -2.01
C GLY A 58 -13.06 9.35 -1.37
N GLU A 59 -13.72 10.11 -2.20
CA GLU A 59 -14.81 11.00 -1.83
C GLU A 59 -15.69 11.17 -3.05
N ASN A 60 -16.96 10.77 -2.94
CA ASN A 60 -17.94 11.04 -3.98
C ASN A 60 -18.38 12.51 -3.90
N ARG A 61 -17.69 13.36 -4.64
CA ARG A 61 -18.01 14.80 -4.81
C ARG A 61 -18.69 15.01 -6.14
N GLU A 62 -19.54 16.02 -6.23
CA GLU A 62 -20.12 16.47 -7.50
C GLU A 62 -19.04 16.80 -8.54
N VAL A 63 -17.88 17.28 -8.07
CA VAL A 63 -16.74 17.64 -8.92
C VAL A 63 -15.54 16.78 -8.56
N ASN A 64 -15.04 16.02 -9.55
CA ASN A 64 -13.86 15.14 -9.45
C ASN A 64 -13.92 14.08 -8.33
N PRO A 65 -14.88 13.16 -8.37
CA PRO A 65 -14.88 12.01 -7.46
C PRO A 65 -13.64 11.15 -7.69
N VAL A 66 -13.14 10.49 -6.65
CA VAL A 66 -11.88 9.73 -6.68
C VAL A 66 -11.95 8.47 -5.83
N GLY A 67 -10.96 7.59 -6.00
CA GLY A 67 -10.75 6.43 -5.15
C GLY A 67 -11.79 5.32 -5.34
N VAL A 68 -11.90 4.47 -4.32
CA VAL A 68 -12.84 3.35 -4.28
C VAL A 68 -14.28 3.84 -4.39
N GLU A 69 -14.64 4.92 -3.70
CA GLU A 69 -16.00 5.47 -3.77
C GLU A 69 -16.41 5.86 -5.19
N ARG A 70 -15.48 6.44 -5.99
CA ARG A 70 -15.77 6.69 -7.40
C ARG A 70 -15.91 5.41 -8.21
N ALA A 71 -15.00 4.47 -8.02
CA ALA A 71 -14.99 3.22 -8.79
C ALA A 71 -16.25 2.39 -8.54
N TYR A 72 -16.78 2.46 -7.33
CA TYR A 72 -17.95 1.70 -6.87
C TYR A 72 -19.21 2.54 -6.66
N ASP A 73 -19.25 3.78 -7.16
CA ASP A 73 -20.41 4.66 -7.00
C ASP A 73 -21.75 4.00 -7.40
N PRO A 74 -21.85 3.26 -8.52
CA PRO A 74 -23.11 2.56 -8.88
C PRO A 74 -23.56 1.50 -7.86
N VAL A 75 -22.64 1.02 -7.03
CA VAL A 75 -22.90 0.01 -6.00
C VAL A 75 -23.23 0.67 -4.66
N LEU A 76 -22.49 1.76 -4.33
CA LEU A 76 -22.59 2.45 -3.05
C LEU A 76 -23.77 3.43 -2.97
N SER A 77 -24.19 4.03 -4.09
CA SER A 77 -25.18 5.11 -4.09
C SER A 77 -26.62 4.63 -3.83
N GLY A 78 -26.92 3.33 -4.02
CA GLY A 78 -28.26 2.81 -3.88
C GLY A 78 -29.24 3.33 -4.95
N ILE A 79 -30.52 3.36 -4.61
CA ILE A 79 -31.58 3.84 -5.52
C ILE A 79 -32.45 4.83 -4.77
N ASP A 80 -32.56 6.04 -5.31
CA ASP A 80 -33.40 7.09 -4.74
C ASP A 80 -34.88 6.69 -4.72
N GLY A 81 -35.56 7.01 -3.64
CA GLY A 81 -37.01 6.90 -3.55
C GLY A 81 -37.72 8.02 -4.33
N VAL A 82 -38.93 7.74 -4.77
CA VAL A 82 -39.80 8.71 -5.44
C VAL A 82 -41.07 8.86 -4.60
N HIS A 83 -41.37 10.10 -4.19
CA HIS A 83 -42.58 10.42 -3.47
C HIS A 83 -43.46 11.40 -4.29
N LEU A 84 -44.69 10.99 -4.57
CA LEU A 84 -45.65 11.89 -5.16
C LEU A 84 -46.10 12.93 -4.14
N LYS A 85 -45.97 14.22 -4.49
CA LYS A 85 -46.44 15.33 -3.66
C LYS A 85 -47.49 16.13 -4.42
N ARG A 86 -48.58 16.47 -3.76
CA ARG A 86 -49.61 17.35 -4.29
C ARG A 86 -49.40 18.77 -3.79
N LYS A 87 -49.37 19.73 -4.73
CA LYS A 87 -49.32 21.14 -4.39
C LYS A 87 -50.73 21.61 -4.00
N ILE A 88 -50.87 22.17 -2.80
CA ILE A 88 -52.11 22.78 -2.32
C ILE A 88 -52.00 24.30 -2.37
N ALA A 89 -53.10 25.00 -1.98
CA ALA A 89 -53.16 26.45 -1.93
C ALA A 89 -51.97 27.03 -1.12
N GLN A 90 -51.49 28.19 -1.54
CA GLN A 90 -50.29 28.88 -0.99
C GLN A 90 -48.93 28.20 -1.24
N GLY A 91 -48.83 27.29 -2.22
CA GLY A 91 -47.58 26.72 -2.64
C GLY A 91 -47.00 25.62 -1.73
N VAL A 92 -47.79 25.10 -0.81
CA VAL A 92 -47.42 24.01 0.10
C VAL A 92 -47.55 22.66 -0.62
N TRP A 93 -46.54 21.81 -0.53
CA TRP A 93 -46.54 20.46 -1.08
C TRP A 93 -46.84 19.45 0.03
N ILE A 94 -47.91 18.67 -0.15
CA ILE A 94 -48.27 17.58 0.80
C ILE A 94 -47.94 16.23 0.16
N PRO A 95 -47.26 15.30 0.90
CA PRO A 95 -47.13 13.92 0.46
C PRO A 95 -48.49 13.30 0.16
N GLN A 96 -48.58 12.57 -0.93
CA GLN A 96 -49.79 11.85 -1.34
C GLN A 96 -49.45 10.36 -1.35
N ASP A 97 -50.24 9.57 -0.64
CA ASP A 97 -50.14 8.12 -0.74
C ASP A 97 -50.59 7.69 -2.15
N SER A 98 -49.70 7.03 -2.85
CA SER A 98 -49.88 6.56 -4.22
C SER A 98 -49.06 5.28 -4.42
N GLU A 99 -49.62 4.38 -5.22
CA GLU A 99 -48.89 3.20 -5.70
C GLU A 99 -47.61 3.54 -6.48
N SER A 100 -47.49 4.79 -6.92
CA SER A 100 -46.30 5.33 -7.59
C SER A 100 -45.16 5.68 -6.65
N ASN A 101 -45.39 5.67 -5.33
CA ASN A 101 -44.36 5.93 -4.33
C ASN A 101 -43.38 4.75 -4.30
N LYS A 102 -42.10 5.04 -4.54
CA LYS A 102 -41.01 4.07 -4.45
C LYS A 102 -40.17 4.38 -3.22
N MET A 103 -40.01 3.39 -2.35
CA MET A 103 -39.09 3.54 -1.22
C MET A 103 -37.63 3.56 -1.72
N PRO A 104 -36.76 4.37 -1.11
CA PRO A 104 -35.34 4.32 -1.42
C PRO A 104 -34.77 2.94 -1.06
N LYS A 105 -33.79 2.50 -1.84
CA LYS A 105 -33.02 1.30 -1.51
C LYS A 105 -31.61 1.74 -1.12
N PRO A 106 -31.08 1.29 0.03
CA PRO A 106 -29.73 1.62 0.44
C PRO A 106 -28.71 1.08 -0.56
N GLY A 107 -27.55 1.72 -0.63
CA GLY A 107 -26.41 1.18 -1.35
C GLY A 107 -25.85 -0.05 -0.65
N LYS A 108 -24.95 -0.73 -1.34
CA LYS A 108 -24.24 -1.89 -0.82
C LYS A 108 -22.93 -1.47 -0.17
N ASP A 109 -22.33 -2.37 0.59
CA ASP A 109 -21.04 -2.17 1.23
C ASP A 109 -19.91 -2.68 0.33
N VAL A 110 -18.77 -1.97 0.33
CA VAL A 110 -17.55 -2.40 -0.34
C VAL A 110 -16.47 -2.61 0.71
N VAL A 111 -15.94 -3.83 0.78
CA VAL A 111 -14.86 -4.19 1.70
C VAL A 111 -13.53 -3.94 1.02
N THR A 112 -12.70 -3.09 1.60
CA THR A 112 -11.36 -2.78 1.09
C THR A 112 -10.31 -3.76 1.62
N THR A 113 -9.16 -3.83 0.93
CA THR A 113 -7.99 -4.63 1.36
C THR A 113 -7.15 -3.93 2.42
N ILE A 114 -7.42 -2.64 2.69
CA ILE A 114 -6.60 -1.80 3.57
C ILE A 114 -6.73 -2.29 5.01
N ASN A 115 -5.58 -2.53 5.62
CA ASN A 115 -5.48 -2.76 7.06
C ASN A 115 -5.19 -1.43 7.75
N ILE A 116 -6.06 -1.03 8.66
CA ILE A 116 -6.01 0.31 9.26
C ILE A 116 -4.75 0.53 10.10
N ASP A 117 -4.28 -0.48 10.82
CA ASP A 117 -3.09 -0.38 11.67
C ASP A 117 -1.82 -0.23 10.82
N MET A 118 -1.74 -0.97 9.69
CA MET A 118 -0.64 -0.85 8.73
C MET A 118 -0.67 0.49 8.00
N GLN A 119 -1.87 0.99 7.68
CA GLN A 119 -2.07 2.30 7.06
C GLN A 119 -1.62 3.44 7.96
N ASP A 120 -2.00 3.39 9.24
CA ASP A 120 -1.63 4.41 10.23
C ASP A 120 -0.10 4.50 10.38
N VAL A 121 0.58 3.36 10.51
CA VAL A 121 2.06 3.33 10.57
C VAL A 121 2.68 3.87 9.28
N ALA A 122 2.14 3.52 8.12
CA ALA A 122 2.66 4.00 6.84
C ALA A 122 2.54 5.52 6.70
N GLU A 123 1.40 6.10 7.11
CA GLU A 123 1.18 7.55 7.06
C GLU A 123 2.05 8.30 8.07
N GLN A 124 2.10 7.85 9.32
CA GLN A 124 2.90 8.51 10.36
C GLN A 124 4.39 8.52 10.02
N SER A 125 4.95 7.39 9.59
CA SER A 125 6.35 7.30 9.21
C SER A 125 6.68 8.16 7.98
N LEU A 126 5.77 8.19 7.00
CA LEU A 126 5.90 9.03 5.81
C LEU A 126 5.82 10.51 6.17
N GLU A 127 4.83 10.93 6.97
CA GLU A 127 4.66 12.31 7.42
C GLU A 127 5.90 12.84 8.14
N GLN A 128 6.37 12.06 9.12
CA GLN A 128 7.58 12.42 9.86
C GLN A 128 8.79 12.61 8.94
N THR A 129 8.94 11.73 7.95
CA THR A 129 10.03 11.82 6.97
C THR A 129 9.90 13.05 6.08
N LEU A 130 8.68 13.36 5.58
CA LEU A 130 8.46 14.56 4.76
C LEU A 130 8.78 15.85 5.50
N VAL A 131 8.45 15.91 6.79
CA VAL A 131 8.79 17.06 7.64
C VAL A 131 10.29 17.13 7.90
N ASN A 132 10.91 16.02 8.33
CA ASN A 132 12.33 15.98 8.68
C ASN A 132 13.24 16.27 7.48
N GLU A 133 12.92 15.74 6.32
CA GLU A 133 13.71 15.91 5.09
C GLU A 133 13.30 17.16 4.28
N ASN A 134 12.32 17.91 4.76
CA ASN A 134 11.74 19.05 4.05
C ASN A 134 11.39 18.69 2.59
N ALA A 135 10.79 17.52 2.40
CA ALA A 135 10.45 16.99 1.09
C ALA A 135 9.11 17.55 0.59
N GLU A 136 8.88 17.49 -0.72
CA GLU A 136 7.66 18.03 -1.32
C GLU A 136 6.47 17.09 -1.17
N TRP A 137 6.66 15.85 -1.54
CA TRP A 137 5.65 14.78 -1.40
C TRP A 137 6.33 13.41 -1.26
N GLY A 138 5.56 12.44 -0.85
CA GLY A 138 5.99 11.05 -0.81
C GLY A 138 4.82 10.08 -0.91
N CYS A 139 5.15 8.82 -1.20
CA CYS A 139 4.20 7.73 -1.09
C CYS A 139 4.84 6.47 -0.50
N VAL A 140 4.01 5.69 0.17
CA VAL A 140 4.32 4.35 0.68
C VAL A 140 3.23 3.41 0.23
N VAL A 141 3.59 2.25 -0.31
CA VAL A 141 2.62 1.20 -0.64
C VAL A 141 3.12 -0.12 -0.07
N LEU A 142 2.25 -0.79 0.68
CA LEU A 142 2.45 -2.15 1.20
C LEU A 142 1.50 -3.10 0.49
N MET A 143 2.04 -4.14 -0.12
CA MET A 143 1.29 -5.12 -0.91
C MET A 143 1.58 -6.53 -0.39
N GLU A 144 0.55 -7.33 -0.21
CA GLU A 144 0.68 -8.74 0.12
C GLU A 144 1.20 -9.52 -1.09
N VAL A 145 2.20 -10.38 -0.86
CA VAL A 145 2.94 -11.02 -1.97
C VAL A 145 2.06 -12.01 -2.73
N GLU A 146 1.35 -12.85 -2.04
CA GLU A 146 0.61 -13.97 -2.64
C GLU A 146 -0.70 -13.51 -3.32
N THR A 147 -1.38 -12.52 -2.74
CA THR A 147 -2.71 -12.10 -3.18
C THR A 147 -2.72 -10.88 -4.08
N GLY A 148 -1.73 -10.01 -3.95
CA GLY A 148 -1.74 -8.70 -4.61
C GLY A 148 -2.55 -7.64 -3.86
N GLU A 149 -3.07 -7.95 -2.68
CA GLU A 149 -3.84 -7.01 -1.88
C GLU A 149 -3.01 -5.84 -1.39
N ILE A 150 -3.49 -4.64 -1.59
CA ILE A 150 -2.88 -3.42 -1.04
C ILE A 150 -3.33 -3.26 0.40
N LYS A 151 -2.41 -3.52 1.33
CA LYS A 151 -2.68 -3.45 2.78
C LYS A 151 -2.51 -2.04 3.35
N ALA A 152 -1.65 -1.23 2.74
CA ALA A 152 -1.52 0.19 3.04
C ALA A 152 -1.09 0.97 1.81
N ILE A 153 -1.58 2.19 1.67
CA ILE A 153 -1.20 3.12 0.61
C ILE A 153 -1.33 4.56 1.12
N ALA A 154 -0.21 5.16 1.47
CA ALA A 154 -0.12 6.54 1.93
C ALA A 154 0.42 7.44 0.82
N ASN A 155 -0.20 8.59 0.61
CA ASN A 155 0.16 9.55 -0.42
C ASN A 155 0.13 10.97 0.15
N LEU A 156 1.22 11.42 0.69
CA LEU A 156 1.28 12.67 1.43
C LEU A 156 2.02 13.77 0.66
N LYS A 157 1.50 14.97 0.76
CA LYS A 157 2.13 16.19 0.24
C LYS A 157 2.18 17.27 1.31
N LYS A 158 3.30 17.98 1.35
CA LYS A 158 3.48 19.15 2.20
C LYS A 158 3.07 20.43 1.47
N ASP A 159 2.17 21.22 2.06
CA ASP A 159 1.74 22.51 1.53
C ASP A 159 2.71 23.65 1.90
N SER A 160 2.43 24.85 1.41
CA SER A 160 3.24 26.06 1.70
C SER A 160 3.25 26.47 3.17
N LEU A 161 2.30 25.97 3.98
CA LEU A 161 2.21 26.20 5.41
C LEU A 161 2.83 25.05 6.23
N ASN A 162 3.57 24.15 5.59
CA ASN A 162 4.16 22.92 6.17
C ASN A 162 3.12 21.93 6.74
N ARG A 163 1.85 22.01 6.34
CA ARG A 163 0.86 20.99 6.70
C ARG A 163 0.98 19.84 5.71
N VAL A 164 0.90 18.63 6.24
CA VAL A 164 0.97 17.41 5.45
C VAL A 164 -0.43 16.82 5.29
N SER A 165 -0.82 16.45 4.07
CA SER A 165 -2.14 15.87 3.80
C SER A 165 -2.13 15.06 2.49
N GLU A 166 -3.12 14.15 2.36
CA GLU A 166 -3.38 13.46 1.10
C GLU A 166 -4.12 14.38 0.12
N SER A 167 -3.49 14.70 -1.00
CA SER A 167 -4.09 15.54 -2.05
C SER A 167 -4.13 14.88 -3.42
N PHE A 168 -3.21 13.95 -3.67
CA PHE A 168 -3.06 13.26 -4.95
C PHE A 168 -2.54 11.84 -4.71
N ASN A 169 -2.97 10.86 -5.51
CA ASN A 169 -2.49 9.49 -5.37
C ASN A 169 -1.21 9.28 -6.21
N TYR A 170 -0.08 9.67 -5.62
CA TYR A 170 1.24 9.58 -6.26
C TYR A 170 1.63 8.15 -6.61
N ALA A 171 1.20 7.19 -5.80
CA ALA A 171 1.55 5.79 -5.99
C ALA A 171 1.04 5.20 -7.31
N ILE A 172 -0.14 5.61 -7.76
CA ILE A 172 -0.79 5.08 -8.98
C ILE A 172 -0.81 6.05 -10.15
N ALA A 173 -0.66 7.34 -9.92
CA ALA A 173 -0.87 8.36 -10.93
C ALA A 173 0.40 9.15 -11.33
N GLU A 174 1.42 9.16 -10.48
CA GLU A 174 2.67 9.87 -10.78
C GLU A 174 3.63 8.99 -11.56
N HIS A 175 3.99 9.43 -12.77
CA HIS A 175 4.90 8.72 -13.65
C HIS A 175 6.30 9.33 -13.56
N VAL A 176 7.22 8.59 -12.97
CA VAL A 176 8.59 9.05 -12.69
C VAL A 176 9.64 8.07 -13.23
N ALA A 177 10.85 8.56 -13.43
CA ALA A 177 11.97 7.69 -13.72
C ALA A 177 12.26 6.81 -12.48
N PRO A 178 12.22 5.46 -12.59
CA PRO A 178 12.46 4.57 -11.45
C PRO A 178 13.90 4.63 -10.93
N GLY A 179 14.84 5.12 -11.73
CA GLY A 179 16.25 5.18 -11.38
C GLY A 179 16.81 3.80 -11.02
N SER A 180 17.70 3.75 -10.04
CA SER A 180 18.44 2.52 -9.69
C SER A 180 17.60 1.33 -9.23
N THR A 181 16.31 1.50 -8.95
CA THR A 181 15.42 0.36 -8.68
C THR A 181 15.18 -0.48 -9.92
N PHE A 182 15.25 0.11 -11.12
CA PHE A 182 15.14 -0.58 -12.40
C PHE A 182 16.32 -1.50 -12.73
N LYS A 183 17.49 -1.31 -12.11
CA LYS A 183 18.68 -2.16 -12.35
C LYS A 183 18.41 -3.64 -12.12
N LEU A 184 17.42 -3.99 -11.30
CA LEU A 184 17.00 -5.38 -11.14
C LEU A 184 16.48 -5.96 -12.44
N ALA A 185 15.61 -5.25 -13.14
CA ALA A 185 15.10 -5.68 -14.45
C ALA A 185 16.24 -5.81 -15.49
N SER A 186 17.20 -4.91 -15.45
CA SER A 186 18.40 -4.98 -16.32
C SER A 186 19.25 -6.22 -16.06
N VAL A 187 19.48 -6.56 -14.80
CA VAL A 187 20.26 -7.76 -14.43
C VAL A 187 19.48 -9.02 -14.80
N ILE A 188 18.18 -9.08 -14.53
CA ILE A 188 17.31 -10.20 -14.91
C ILE A 188 17.37 -10.40 -16.43
N SER A 189 17.29 -9.32 -17.23
CA SER A 189 17.38 -9.42 -18.70
C SER A 189 18.62 -10.14 -19.15
N GLY A 190 19.79 -9.77 -18.64
CA GLY A 190 21.03 -10.40 -19.03
C GLY A 190 21.20 -11.84 -18.54
N LEU A 191 20.70 -12.16 -17.35
CA LEU A 191 20.70 -13.53 -16.82
C LEU A 191 19.78 -14.46 -17.63
N GLU A 192 18.57 -14.00 -17.95
CA GLU A 192 17.59 -14.76 -18.75
C GLU A 192 18.07 -15.00 -20.19
N ASP A 193 18.82 -14.06 -20.76
CA ASP A 193 19.37 -14.17 -22.11
C ASP A 193 20.76 -14.85 -22.14
N GLY A 194 21.24 -15.33 -20.97
CA GLY A 194 22.56 -16.00 -20.87
C GLY A 194 23.74 -15.11 -21.28
N LYS A 195 23.61 -13.76 -21.08
CA LYS A 195 24.65 -12.82 -21.51
C LYS A 195 25.79 -12.72 -20.50
N PHE A 196 25.53 -13.00 -19.26
CA PHE A 196 26.49 -12.97 -18.17
C PHE A 196 25.97 -13.72 -16.93
N GLU A 197 26.87 -14.02 -16.00
CA GLU A 197 26.57 -14.53 -14.67
C GLU A 197 26.87 -13.47 -13.60
N VAL A 198 26.23 -13.59 -12.43
CA VAL A 198 26.42 -12.64 -11.32
C VAL A 198 27.86 -12.59 -10.79
N THR A 199 28.63 -13.66 -11.04
CA THR A 199 30.05 -13.81 -10.68
C THR A 199 31.00 -13.18 -11.70
N ASP A 200 30.53 -12.86 -12.90
CA ASP A 200 31.35 -12.23 -13.93
C ASP A 200 31.80 -10.84 -13.50
N SER A 201 32.96 -10.45 -14.00
CA SER A 201 33.59 -9.18 -13.62
C SER A 201 33.26 -8.05 -14.58
N VAL A 202 33.06 -6.87 -14.07
CA VAL A 202 32.89 -5.62 -14.81
C VAL A 202 33.90 -4.56 -14.36
N ASP A 203 34.49 -3.83 -15.28
CA ASP A 203 35.35 -2.68 -14.98
C ASP A 203 34.46 -1.43 -14.79
N LEU A 204 34.54 -0.83 -13.61
CA LEU A 204 33.79 0.37 -13.27
C LEU A 204 34.46 1.65 -13.80
N GLN A 205 35.57 1.55 -14.52
CA GLN A 205 36.28 2.67 -15.16
C GLN A 205 36.49 3.85 -14.20
N ARG A 206 36.80 3.56 -12.92
CA ARG A 206 36.93 4.54 -11.83
C ARG A 206 35.66 5.37 -11.61
N GLY A 207 34.47 4.79 -11.84
CA GLY A 207 33.17 5.45 -11.65
C GLY A 207 32.76 6.41 -12.75
N ARG A 208 33.38 6.32 -13.94
CA ARG A 208 33.08 7.22 -15.06
C ARG A 208 33.18 6.51 -16.39
N VAL A 209 32.10 6.56 -17.19
CA VAL A 209 32.09 6.05 -18.57
C VAL A 209 31.45 7.07 -19.50
N LYS A 210 31.97 7.19 -20.72
CA LYS A 210 31.43 8.07 -21.77
C LYS A 210 30.69 7.23 -22.80
N TYR A 211 29.43 7.59 -23.05
CA TYR A 211 28.61 7.09 -24.14
C TYR A 211 28.31 8.26 -25.09
N TYR A 212 28.87 8.21 -26.28
CA TYR A 212 28.74 9.27 -27.28
C TYR A 212 29.13 10.65 -26.70
N ASP A 213 28.19 11.57 -26.60
CA ASP A 213 28.36 12.93 -26.08
C ASP A 213 28.11 13.05 -24.57
N ARG A 214 27.59 12.00 -23.92
CA ARG A 214 27.20 12.05 -22.49
C ARG A 214 28.12 11.20 -21.62
N VAL A 215 28.27 11.64 -20.38
CA VAL A 215 29.06 10.94 -19.36
C VAL A 215 28.14 10.42 -18.27
N MET A 216 28.25 9.13 -18.00
CA MET A 216 27.61 8.48 -16.86
C MET A 216 28.61 8.41 -15.70
N LEU A 217 28.11 8.70 -14.51
CA LEU A 217 28.89 8.74 -13.27
C LEU A 217 28.28 7.84 -12.21
N ASP A 218 29.13 7.23 -11.43
CA ASP A 218 28.77 6.58 -10.17
C ASP A 218 28.79 7.56 -9.00
N SER A 219 28.16 7.18 -7.90
CA SER A 219 28.47 7.74 -6.60
C SER A 219 29.93 7.44 -6.24
N PRO A 220 30.64 8.31 -5.51
CA PRO A 220 32.05 8.10 -5.20
C PRO A 220 32.32 6.74 -4.55
N HIS A 221 33.28 5.99 -5.11
CA HIS A 221 33.78 4.73 -4.58
C HIS A 221 35.22 4.47 -5.08
N ASN A 222 35.95 3.56 -4.39
CA ASN A 222 37.33 3.22 -4.73
C ASN A 222 37.48 1.92 -5.55
N PHE A 223 36.36 1.34 -6.02
CA PHE A 223 36.40 0.11 -6.80
C PHE A 223 36.75 0.37 -8.25
N ARG A 224 37.59 -0.48 -8.83
CA ARG A 224 37.92 -0.45 -10.26
C ARG A 224 37.24 -1.60 -11.00
N LYS A 225 37.53 -2.84 -10.63
CA LYS A 225 36.94 -4.06 -11.20
C LYS A 225 36.25 -4.83 -10.10
N VAL A 226 35.00 -5.18 -10.30
CA VAL A 226 34.17 -5.91 -9.33
C VAL A 226 33.34 -6.97 -10.04
N THR A 227 32.73 -7.90 -9.28
CA THR A 227 31.70 -8.79 -9.84
C THR A 227 30.42 -8.01 -10.17
N ILE A 228 29.62 -8.55 -11.09
CA ILE A 228 28.27 -7.99 -11.39
C ILE A 228 27.43 -7.95 -10.12
N ARG A 229 27.52 -9.01 -9.26
CA ARG A 229 26.93 -9.00 -7.91
C ARG A 229 27.32 -7.74 -7.13
N LYS A 230 28.60 -7.46 -6.98
CA LYS A 230 29.06 -6.30 -6.23
C LYS A 230 28.66 -4.98 -6.87
N SER A 231 28.72 -4.89 -8.21
CA SER A 231 28.26 -3.73 -8.97
C SER A 231 26.78 -3.40 -8.69
N PHE A 232 25.91 -4.42 -8.63
CA PHE A 232 24.50 -4.25 -8.26
C PHE A 232 24.31 -3.80 -6.82
N ILE A 233 25.02 -4.42 -5.88
CA ILE A 233 24.95 -4.14 -4.42
C ILE A 233 25.33 -2.70 -4.10
N ILE A 234 26.42 -2.20 -4.70
CA ILE A 234 26.85 -0.80 -4.54
C ILE A 234 26.08 0.18 -5.43
N SER A 235 25.16 -0.35 -6.24
CA SER A 235 24.33 0.44 -7.17
C SER A 235 25.12 1.23 -8.23
N SER A 236 26.21 0.65 -8.78
CA SER A 236 27.01 1.28 -9.83
C SER A 236 26.17 1.50 -11.10
N ASN A 237 26.11 2.75 -11.57
CA ASN A 237 25.53 3.09 -12.88
C ASN A 237 26.46 2.63 -14.00
N VAL A 238 27.76 2.87 -13.82
CA VAL A 238 28.81 2.51 -14.78
C VAL A 238 28.82 1.01 -15.01
N GLY A 239 28.83 0.20 -13.95
CA GLY A 239 28.87 -1.24 -14.07
C GLY A 239 27.64 -1.80 -14.79
N ILE A 240 26.44 -1.41 -14.36
CA ILE A 240 25.21 -1.93 -14.98
C ILE A 240 25.05 -1.44 -16.41
N SER A 241 25.31 -0.16 -16.69
CA SER A 241 25.21 0.34 -18.08
C SER A 241 26.23 -0.29 -19.02
N THR A 242 27.44 -0.56 -18.53
CA THR A 242 28.49 -1.21 -19.33
C THR A 242 28.08 -2.63 -19.72
N ILE A 243 27.66 -3.47 -18.77
CA ILE A 243 27.26 -4.84 -19.08
C ILE A 243 26.06 -4.91 -20.03
N ILE A 244 25.07 -4.03 -19.85
CA ILE A 244 23.91 -4.00 -20.74
C ILE A 244 24.28 -3.46 -22.12
N ASN A 245 25.01 -2.34 -22.18
CA ASN A 245 25.42 -1.78 -23.47
C ASN A 245 26.28 -2.77 -24.27
N ASP A 246 27.27 -3.41 -23.66
CA ASP A 246 28.16 -4.32 -24.36
C ASP A 246 27.46 -5.57 -24.92
N ASN A 247 26.45 -6.06 -24.21
CA ASN A 247 25.68 -7.22 -24.60
C ASN A 247 24.52 -6.93 -25.56
N TYR A 248 23.94 -5.73 -25.54
CA TYR A 248 22.72 -5.42 -26.28
C TYR A 248 22.85 -4.30 -27.32
N LYS A 249 23.97 -3.55 -27.37
CA LYS A 249 24.14 -2.42 -28.32
C LYS A 249 23.96 -2.77 -29.79
N LYS A 250 24.22 -4.02 -30.18
CA LYS A 250 24.03 -4.49 -31.56
C LYS A 250 22.59 -4.80 -31.91
N ASN A 251 21.79 -5.17 -30.91
CA ASN A 251 20.37 -5.44 -31.05
C ASN A 251 19.64 -5.03 -29.76
N PRO A 252 19.33 -3.73 -29.57
CA PRO A 252 18.68 -3.22 -28.37
C PRO A 252 17.25 -3.76 -28.17
N SER A 253 16.58 -4.22 -29.24
CA SER A 253 15.24 -4.81 -29.15
C SER A 253 15.22 -6.04 -28.26
N LEU A 254 16.27 -6.85 -28.22
CA LEU A 254 16.34 -8.00 -27.31
C LEU A 254 16.20 -7.57 -25.84
N PHE A 255 16.83 -6.44 -25.46
CA PHE A 255 16.70 -5.92 -24.11
C PHE A 255 15.28 -5.40 -23.83
N THR A 256 14.72 -4.59 -24.71
CA THR A 256 13.36 -4.04 -24.53
C THR A 256 12.29 -5.13 -24.56
N ASP A 257 12.41 -6.12 -25.44
CA ASP A 257 11.50 -7.27 -25.50
C ASP A 257 11.52 -8.06 -24.17
N ARG A 258 12.70 -8.22 -23.57
CA ARG A 258 12.80 -8.86 -22.26
C ARG A 258 12.11 -8.04 -21.17
N ILE A 259 12.28 -6.71 -21.16
CA ILE A 259 11.58 -5.81 -20.25
C ILE A 259 10.06 -5.88 -20.44
N TYR A 260 9.60 -5.97 -21.69
CA TYR A 260 8.17 -6.11 -22.00
C TYR A 260 7.59 -7.44 -21.51
N LYS A 261 8.34 -8.54 -21.68
CA LYS A 261 7.97 -9.86 -21.12
C LYS A 261 7.81 -9.83 -19.59
N MET A 262 8.53 -8.96 -18.89
CA MET A 262 8.35 -8.74 -17.45
C MET A 262 7.09 -7.94 -17.11
N GLY A 263 6.33 -7.43 -18.09
CA GLY A 263 5.11 -6.65 -17.88
C GLY A 263 5.34 -5.18 -17.53
N LEU A 264 6.57 -4.66 -17.61
CA LEU A 264 6.89 -3.29 -17.20
C LEU A 264 6.39 -2.21 -18.18
N ASN A 265 5.95 -2.59 -19.37
CA ASN A 265 5.35 -1.70 -20.36
C ASN A 265 3.81 -1.80 -20.44
N THR A 266 3.20 -2.62 -19.58
CA THR A 266 1.77 -2.92 -19.62
C THR A 266 1.05 -2.20 -18.46
N PRO A 267 -0.07 -1.50 -18.71
CA PRO A 267 -0.92 -0.95 -17.65
C PRO A 267 -1.36 -2.04 -16.65
N LEU A 268 -1.43 -1.70 -15.36
CA LEU A 268 -1.81 -2.64 -14.30
C LEU A 268 -3.31 -2.97 -14.26
N ASP A 269 -4.13 -2.25 -15.04
CA ASP A 269 -5.58 -2.42 -15.08
C ASP A 269 -6.21 -2.42 -13.68
N LEU A 270 -6.00 -1.31 -12.97
CA LEU A 270 -6.45 -1.15 -11.58
C LEU A 270 -7.96 -0.90 -11.51
N GLU A 271 -8.57 -1.31 -10.40
CA GLU A 271 -9.96 -0.98 -10.08
C GLU A 271 -10.20 0.53 -9.93
N LEU A 272 -9.18 1.24 -9.49
CA LEU A 272 -9.25 2.69 -9.29
C LEU A 272 -8.94 3.42 -10.60
N PRO A 273 -9.68 4.48 -10.92
CA PRO A 273 -9.34 5.30 -12.08
C PRO A 273 -8.02 6.01 -11.88
N TYR A 274 -7.11 5.85 -12.83
CA TYR A 274 -5.80 6.50 -12.83
C TYR A 274 -5.37 6.84 -14.27
N PRO A 275 -4.52 7.88 -14.45
CA PRO A 275 -4.00 8.20 -15.77
C PRO A 275 -3.03 7.11 -16.26
N VAL A 276 -3.21 6.67 -17.49
CA VAL A 276 -2.26 5.77 -18.16
C VAL A 276 -1.23 6.62 -18.89
N GLY A 277 -0.03 6.70 -18.33
CA GLY A 277 1.05 7.56 -18.87
C GLY A 277 2.40 6.84 -18.90
N LEU A 278 2.39 5.50 -19.00
CA LEU A 278 3.60 4.70 -19.12
C LEU A 278 4.42 5.15 -20.33
N ARG A 279 5.71 5.40 -20.11
CA ARG A 279 6.65 5.67 -21.19
C ARG A 279 7.81 4.70 -21.11
N MET A 280 7.96 3.94 -22.17
CA MET A 280 9.08 3.03 -22.35
C MET A 280 9.66 3.27 -23.75
N PRO A 281 10.95 3.62 -23.89
CA PRO A 281 11.54 3.82 -25.20
C PRO A 281 11.53 2.54 -26.04
N VAL A 282 11.22 2.69 -27.32
CA VAL A 282 11.23 1.59 -28.29
C VAL A 282 12.40 1.78 -29.26
N PRO A 283 13.26 0.77 -29.46
CA PRO A 283 14.34 0.84 -30.43
C PRO A 283 13.81 1.17 -31.83
N HIS A 284 14.58 1.97 -32.57
CA HIS A 284 14.25 2.42 -33.93
C HIS A 284 13.09 3.42 -34.05
N GLU A 285 12.44 3.79 -32.96
CA GLU A 285 11.43 4.84 -32.95
C GLU A 285 12.03 6.23 -32.70
N LYS A 286 11.24 7.27 -33.00
CA LYS A 286 11.63 8.65 -32.74
C LYS A 286 11.90 8.85 -31.24
N GLY A 287 13.11 9.30 -30.94
CA GLY A 287 13.58 9.50 -29.55
C GLY A 287 14.58 8.45 -29.07
N TRP A 288 14.75 7.34 -29.75
CA TRP A 288 15.84 6.41 -29.47
C TRP A 288 17.16 6.97 -29.99
N SER A 289 18.18 6.97 -29.15
CA SER A 289 19.54 7.47 -29.47
C SER A 289 20.61 6.51 -28.96
N GLY A 290 21.86 6.77 -29.29
CA GLY A 290 22.99 5.97 -28.82
C GLY A 290 23.15 5.93 -27.30
N VAL A 291 22.59 6.91 -26.56
CA VAL A 291 22.63 6.95 -25.10
C VAL A 291 21.41 6.30 -24.45
N THR A 292 20.32 6.05 -25.20
CA THR A 292 19.06 5.54 -24.64
C THR A 292 19.25 4.19 -23.94
N LEU A 293 19.89 3.22 -24.56
CA LEU A 293 20.11 1.90 -23.94
C LEU A 293 20.92 1.98 -22.63
N PRO A 294 22.09 2.65 -22.54
CA PRO A 294 22.82 2.81 -21.29
C PRO A 294 22.01 3.52 -20.19
N TRP A 295 21.27 4.58 -20.54
CA TRP A 295 20.45 5.32 -19.56
C TRP A 295 19.22 4.51 -19.11
N MET A 296 18.55 3.83 -20.04
CA MET A 296 17.44 2.95 -19.75
C MET A 296 17.83 1.84 -18.79
N SER A 297 19.02 1.24 -18.96
CA SER A 297 19.53 0.18 -18.07
C SER A 297 19.67 0.61 -16.60
N THR A 298 19.74 1.92 -16.34
CA THR A 298 19.84 2.49 -14.99
C THR A 298 18.54 3.17 -14.54
N GLY A 299 17.44 3.01 -15.31
CA GLY A 299 16.11 3.48 -14.97
C GLY A 299 15.83 4.93 -15.35
N TYR A 300 16.52 5.46 -16.35
CA TYR A 300 16.22 6.75 -16.99
C TYR A 300 15.59 6.55 -18.37
N GLU A 301 15.20 7.61 -19.03
CA GLU A 301 14.54 7.62 -20.35
C GLU A 301 13.13 6.98 -20.35
N MET A 302 12.65 6.49 -19.22
CA MET A 302 11.34 5.89 -19.04
C MET A 302 10.56 6.56 -17.91
N ALA A 303 9.24 6.30 -17.85
CA ALA A 303 8.40 6.77 -16.77
C ALA A 303 7.41 5.67 -16.36
N LEU A 304 7.47 5.28 -15.09
CA LEU A 304 6.63 4.24 -14.45
C LEU A 304 6.05 4.80 -13.16
N THR A 305 4.91 4.29 -12.73
CA THR A 305 4.39 4.65 -11.40
C THR A 305 5.12 3.87 -10.30
N PRO A 306 5.15 4.38 -9.06
CA PRO A 306 5.65 3.61 -7.93
C PRO A 306 5.00 2.22 -7.80
N LEU A 307 3.69 2.11 -8.04
CA LEU A 307 2.98 0.84 -7.97
C LEU A 307 3.44 -0.15 -9.06
N HIS A 308 3.79 0.29 -10.27
CA HIS A 308 4.38 -0.60 -11.28
C HIS A 308 5.69 -1.22 -10.80
N MET A 309 6.56 -0.39 -10.21
CA MET A 309 7.82 -0.89 -9.65
C MET A 309 7.59 -1.84 -8.48
N LEU A 310 6.62 -1.53 -7.60
CA LEU A 310 6.25 -2.44 -6.52
C LEU A 310 5.74 -3.78 -7.03
N THR A 311 4.83 -3.77 -8.01
CA THR A 311 4.25 -4.98 -8.61
C THR A 311 5.33 -5.87 -9.24
N PHE A 312 6.33 -5.27 -9.87
CA PHE A 312 7.49 -5.99 -10.38
C PHE A 312 8.32 -6.65 -9.26
N TYR A 313 8.61 -5.92 -8.17
CA TYR A 313 9.33 -6.49 -7.01
C TYR A 313 8.48 -7.54 -6.27
N ASN A 314 7.17 -7.33 -6.21
CA ASN A 314 6.23 -8.32 -5.68
C ASN A 314 6.29 -9.63 -6.47
N ALA A 315 6.40 -9.56 -7.80
CA ALA A 315 6.55 -10.75 -8.63
C ALA A 315 7.86 -11.51 -8.35
N ILE A 316 8.97 -10.81 -8.07
CA ILE A 316 10.23 -11.45 -7.63
C ILE A 316 10.02 -12.17 -6.29
N ALA A 317 9.38 -11.50 -5.34
CA ALA A 317 9.02 -12.08 -4.03
C ALA A 317 8.11 -13.31 -4.19
N ASN A 318 7.20 -13.29 -5.17
CA ASN A 318 6.23 -14.36 -5.47
C ASN A 318 6.76 -15.38 -6.51
N ARG A 319 8.07 -15.61 -6.53
CA ARG A 319 8.72 -16.62 -7.37
C ARG A 319 8.42 -16.46 -8.87
N GLY A 320 8.25 -15.24 -9.34
CA GLY A 320 8.03 -14.87 -10.73
C GLY A 320 6.57 -14.61 -11.11
N LYS A 321 5.62 -14.93 -10.26
CA LYS A 321 4.19 -14.67 -10.51
C LYS A 321 3.87 -13.21 -10.21
N MET A 322 3.42 -12.47 -11.20
CA MET A 322 2.97 -11.08 -11.04
C MET A 322 1.47 -11.05 -10.76
N MET A 323 1.11 -10.57 -9.59
CA MET A 323 -0.28 -10.43 -9.16
C MET A 323 -0.82 -9.06 -9.55
N ARG A 324 -2.12 -9.00 -9.90
CA ARG A 324 -2.83 -7.71 -10.05
C ARG A 324 -2.94 -7.04 -8.69
N PRO A 325 -2.54 -5.77 -8.53
CA PRO A 325 -2.85 -5.03 -7.31
C PRO A 325 -4.37 -4.85 -7.16
N ILE A 326 -4.92 -5.23 -6.00
CA ILE A 326 -6.35 -5.10 -5.69
C ILE A 326 -6.56 -4.25 -4.44
N PHE A 327 -7.62 -3.46 -4.45
CA PHE A 327 -7.97 -2.51 -3.38
C PHE A 327 -9.24 -2.90 -2.62
N THR A 328 -10.02 -3.85 -3.18
CA THR A 328 -11.27 -4.31 -2.59
C THR A 328 -11.35 -5.83 -2.63
N THR A 329 -11.95 -6.44 -1.62
CA THR A 329 -12.10 -7.91 -1.51
C THR A 329 -13.49 -8.37 -1.84
N SER A 330 -14.52 -7.60 -1.46
CA SER A 330 -15.90 -8.04 -1.68
C SER A 330 -16.88 -6.87 -1.72
N VAL A 331 -18.07 -7.17 -2.24
CA VAL A 331 -19.28 -6.35 -2.13
C VAL A 331 -20.30 -7.11 -1.31
N SER A 332 -20.86 -6.47 -0.29
CA SER A 332 -21.87 -7.06 0.58
C SER A 332 -23.13 -6.19 0.69
N GLU A 333 -24.23 -6.79 1.13
CA GLU A 333 -25.50 -6.12 1.39
C GLU A 333 -26.03 -6.67 2.72
N GLU A 334 -26.25 -5.79 3.68
CA GLU A 334 -26.70 -6.15 5.03
C GLU A 334 -25.85 -7.28 5.68
N GLY A 335 -24.53 -7.23 5.47
CA GLY A 335 -23.57 -8.21 6.00
C GLY A 335 -23.49 -9.53 5.21
N ARG A 336 -24.29 -9.70 4.16
CA ARG A 336 -24.21 -10.87 3.26
C ARG A 336 -23.29 -10.56 2.08
N GLU A 337 -22.22 -11.34 1.91
CA GLU A 337 -21.33 -11.24 0.76
C GLU A 337 -22.09 -11.60 -0.54
N LEU A 338 -22.12 -10.66 -1.49
CA LEU A 338 -22.75 -10.86 -2.80
C LEU A 338 -21.73 -11.20 -3.89
N VAL A 339 -20.57 -10.52 -3.85
CA VAL A 339 -19.48 -10.69 -4.81
C VAL A 339 -18.19 -10.77 -4.03
N LYS A 340 -17.43 -11.82 -4.24
CA LYS A 340 -16.08 -12.00 -3.71
C LYS A 340 -15.08 -11.86 -4.84
N LYS A 341 -14.01 -11.13 -4.60
CA LYS A 341 -12.88 -11.04 -5.52
C LYS A 341 -11.79 -12.02 -5.13
N TYR A 342 -11.13 -12.54 -6.12
CA TYR A 342 -10.03 -13.47 -5.95
C TYR A 342 -8.73 -12.88 -6.49
N PRO A 343 -7.58 -13.25 -5.93
CA PRO A 343 -6.29 -12.89 -6.48
C PRO A 343 -6.15 -13.27 -7.95
N GLU A 344 -5.63 -12.36 -8.77
CA GLU A 344 -5.47 -12.58 -10.21
C GLU A 344 -4.00 -12.50 -10.59
N VAL A 345 -3.53 -13.49 -11.33
CA VAL A 345 -2.19 -13.54 -11.89
C VAL A 345 -2.20 -12.86 -13.26
N ILE A 346 -1.55 -11.70 -13.40
CA ILE A 346 -1.47 -10.95 -14.66
C ILE A 346 -0.28 -11.36 -15.52
N ASN A 347 0.76 -11.98 -14.91
CA ASN A 347 1.86 -12.63 -15.62
C ASN A 347 2.32 -13.84 -14.81
N SER A 348 2.23 -15.02 -15.40
CA SER A 348 2.53 -16.28 -14.71
C SER A 348 4.02 -16.46 -14.41
N SER A 349 4.90 -15.80 -15.17
CA SER A 349 6.35 -15.89 -14.97
C SER A 349 7.08 -14.73 -15.64
N ILE A 350 7.56 -13.78 -14.86
CA ILE A 350 8.37 -12.66 -15.36
C ILE A 350 9.81 -13.06 -15.67
N CYS A 351 10.30 -14.14 -15.05
CA CYS A 351 11.60 -14.77 -15.30
C CYS A 351 11.65 -16.19 -14.71
N SER A 352 12.68 -16.95 -15.04
CA SER A 352 12.87 -18.31 -14.54
C SER A 352 13.13 -18.37 -13.03
N GLY A 353 12.78 -19.50 -12.40
CA GLY A 353 13.08 -19.74 -10.99
C GLY A 353 14.58 -19.69 -10.68
N SER A 354 15.43 -20.17 -11.62
CA SER A 354 16.88 -20.10 -11.49
C SER A 354 17.42 -18.67 -11.45
N THR A 355 16.81 -17.76 -12.23
CA THR A 355 17.14 -16.33 -12.18
C THR A 355 16.71 -15.70 -10.86
N ILE A 356 15.53 -16.06 -10.35
CA ILE A 356 15.06 -15.58 -9.04
C ILE A 356 16.02 -16.00 -7.93
N ASP A 357 16.49 -17.25 -7.95
CA ASP A 357 17.47 -17.76 -6.97
C ASP A 357 18.81 -17.00 -7.02
N LYS A 358 19.19 -16.46 -8.20
CA LYS A 358 20.37 -15.61 -8.34
C LYS A 358 20.14 -14.17 -7.88
N VAL A 359 18.95 -13.59 -8.08
CA VAL A 359 18.72 -12.15 -7.80
C VAL A 359 18.29 -11.88 -6.38
N ILE A 360 17.62 -12.79 -5.67
CA ILE A 360 17.27 -12.61 -4.26
C ILE A 360 18.52 -12.35 -3.39
N PRO A 361 19.63 -13.12 -3.51
CA PRO A 361 20.88 -12.81 -2.80
C PRO A 361 21.50 -11.46 -3.15
N LEU A 362 21.27 -10.93 -4.37
CA LEU A 362 21.70 -9.58 -4.72
C LEU A 362 20.93 -8.54 -3.92
N LEU A 363 19.60 -8.70 -3.83
CA LEU A 363 18.71 -7.79 -3.08
C LEU A 363 18.98 -7.82 -1.57
N ILE A 364 19.27 -9.00 -1.00
CA ILE A 364 19.70 -9.14 0.39
C ILE A 364 21.05 -8.44 0.60
N GLY A 365 21.99 -8.63 -0.30
CA GLY A 365 23.31 -7.99 -0.24
C GLY A 365 23.27 -6.46 -0.24
N VAL A 366 22.24 -5.83 -0.84
CA VAL A 366 22.04 -4.36 -0.75
C VAL A 366 21.84 -3.90 0.69
N ILE A 367 21.19 -4.73 1.52
CA ILE A 367 20.94 -4.44 2.94
C ILE A 367 22.12 -4.87 3.82
N GLU A 368 22.74 -5.99 3.55
CA GLU A 368 23.81 -6.51 4.39
C GLU A 368 25.15 -5.76 4.20
N GLU A 369 25.51 -5.46 2.96
CA GLU A 369 26.82 -4.91 2.60
C GLU A 369 26.78 -3.73 1.62
N GLY A 370 25.57 -3.25 1.30
CA GLY A 370 25.34 -2.29 0.22
C GLY A 370 24.79 -0.93 0.67
N THR A 371 24.01 -0.33 -0.24
CA THR A 371 23.53 1.06 -0.12
C THR A 371 22.42 1.24 0.93
N ALA A 372 21.86 0.17 1.49
CA ALA A 372 20.83 0.20 2.52
C ALA A 372 21.24 -0.51 3.82
N LYS A 373 22.54 -0.59 4.14
CA LYS A 373 23.05 -1.25 5.34
C LYS A 373 22.46 -0.70 6.65
N ASN A 374 22.05 0.55 6.66
CA ASN A 374 21.43 1.20 7.83
C ASN A 374 20.06 0.63 8.22
N ILE A 375 19.42 -0.17 7.37
CA ILE A 375 18.14 -0.83 7.67
C ILE A 375 18.27 -2.33 7.89
N TYR A 376 19.47 -2.83 8.12
CA TYR A 376 19.71 -4.23 8.49
C TYR A 376 18.89 -4.61 9.73
N SER A 377 18.32 -5.82 9.73
CA SER A 377 17.60 -6.41 10.86
C SER A 377 18.19 -7.75 11.24
N ASP A 378 18.33 -7.98 12.53
CA ASP A 378 18.68 -9.27 13.13
C ASP A 378 17.45 -10.19 13.33
N LYS A 379 16.24 -9.61 13.28
CA LYS A 379 14.98 -10.34 13.51
C LYS A 379 14.47 -11.03 12.25
N TYR A 380 14.68 -10.44 11.07
CA TYR A 380 14.27 -10.98 9.78
C TYR A 380 15.09 -10.35 8.65
N GLN A 381 15.31 -11.10 7.60
CA GLN A 381 16.02 -10.59 6.42
C GLN A 381 15.11 -9.71 5.56
N ILE A 382 15.67 -8.64 5.02
CA ILE A 382 15.04 -7.77 4.04
C ILE A 382 15.77 -7.95 2.71
N ALA A 383 15.02 -8.05 1.63
CA ALA A 383 15.52 -7.99 0.26
C ALA A 383 15.01 -6.72 -0.42
N GLY A 384 15.89 -5.91 -1.02
CA GLY A 384 15.42 -4.67 -1.63
C GLY A 384 16.50 -3.90 -2.37
N LYS A 385 16.11 -2.76 -2.93
CA LYS A 385 16.98 -1.89 -3.73
C LYS A 385 16.69 -0.42 -3.46
N THR A 386 17.74 0.36 -3.29
CA THR A 386 17.67 1.82 -3.23
C THR A 386 17.58 2.43 -4.61
N GLY A 387 16.86 3.53 -4.71
CA GLY A 387 16.86 4.42 -5.87
C GLY A 387 17.22 5.85 -5.47
N THR A 388 17.94 6.52 -6.34
CA THR A 388 18.20 7.96 -6.25
C THR A 388 18.19 8.48 -7.67
N ALA A 389 17.08 9.07 -8.09
CA ALA A 389 16.90 9.59 -9.43
C ALA A 389 17.01 11.11 -9.47
N VAL A 390 17.62 11.66 -10.50
CA VAL A 390 17.63 13.10 -10.79
C VAL A 390 16.38 13.42 -11.59
N LEU A 391 15.48 14.25 -11.04
CA LEU A 391 14.18 14.55 -11.64
C LEU A 391 14.29 15.48 -12.86
N ASN A 392 15.14 16.50 -12.78
CA ASN A 392 15.35 17.48 -13.86
C ASN A 392 16.54 17.12 -14.75
N TYR A 393 16.80 15.84 -14.95
CA TYR A 393 17.94 15.35 -15.72
C TYR A 393 17.84 15.73 -17.20
N ALA A 394 16.65 15.65 -17.81
CA ALA A 394 16.40 16.12 -19.17
C ALA A 394 16.02 17.60 -19.17
N GLY A 395 16.83 18.44 -19.82
CA GLY A 395 16.56 19.88 -19.95
C GLY A 395 17.09 20.76 -18.82
N ARG A 396 17.86 20.21 -17.86
CA ARG A 396 18.52 21.00 -16.81
C ARG A 396 19.52 21.98 -17.42
N LYS A 397 19.38 23.26 -17.09
CA LYS A 397 20.32 24.30 -17.51
C LYS A 397 21.61 24.23 -16.69
N GLU A 398 22.72 24.73 -17.27
CA GLU A 398 23.98 24.84 -16.55
C GLU A 398 23.80 25.79 -15.35
N GLY A 399 24.29 25.36 -14.17
CA GLY A 399 24.11 26.09 -12.91
C GLY A 399 22.81 25.83 -12.16
N GLU A 400 21.82 25.18 -12.77
CA GLU A 400 20.59 24.80 -12.08
C GLU A 400 20.84 23.67 -11.08
N ALA A 401 20.28 23.76 -9.87
CA ALA A 401 20.39 22.74 -8.85
C ALA A 401 19.71 21.42 -9.28
N LYS A 402 20.34 20.30 -8.97
CA LYS A 402 19.73 18.98 -9.19
C LYS A 402 18.60 18.76 -8.18
N MET A 403 17.44 18.34 -8.67
CA MET A 403 16.34 17.85 -7.85
C MET A 403 16.37 16.32 -7.84
N TYR A 404 16.19 15.74 -6.67
CA TYR A 404 16.31 14.29 -6.49
C TYR A 404 15.01 13.68 -6.03
N GLN A 405 14.81 12.42 -6.41
CA GLN A 405 13.84 11.52 -5.84
C GLN A 405 14.57 10.37 -5.15
N ALA A 406 14.32 10.20 -3.86
CA ALA A 406 14.82 9.09 -3.07
C ALA A 406 13.77 7.98 -3.04
N SER A 407 14.16 6.73 -3.29
CA SER A 407 13.24 5.60 -3.23
C SER A 407 13.90 4.36 -2.65
N PHE A 408 13.06 3.50 -2.09
CA PHE A 408 13.42 2.14 -1.69
C PHE A 408 12.26 1.21 -2.01
N VAL A 409 12.56 0.07 -2.61
CA VAL A 409 11.57 -0.98 -2.88
C VAL A 409 12.15 -2.34 -2.50
N GLY A 410 11.34 -3.18 -1.88
CA GLY A 410 11.78 -4.48 -1.41
C GLY A 410 10.65 -5.33 -0.85
N PHE A 411 11.00 -6.42 -0.21
CA PHE A 411 10.07 -7.35 0.41
C PHE A 411 10.66 -7.98 1.67
N PHE A 412 9.78 -8.45 2.53
CA PHE A 412 10.14 -9.07 3.81
C PHE A 412 9.09 -10.10 4.26
N PRO A 413 9.53 -11.14 5.05
CA PRO A 413 10.90 -11.62 5.19
C PRO A 413 11.46 -12.11 3.85
N ALA A 414 12.78 -11.97 3.60
CA ALA A 414 13.35 -12.25 2.28
C ALA A 414 13.20 -13.71 1.80
N MET A 415 13.27 -14.68 2.72
CA MET A 415 13.22 -16.11 2.38
C MET A 415 11.80 -16.68 2.27
N LYS A 416 10.83 -16.11 2.99
CA LYS A 416 9.39 -16.40 2.86
C LYS A 416 8.65 -15.06 2.76
N PRO A 417 8.67 -14.43 1.60
CA PRO A 417 8.12 -13.08 1.45
C PRO A 417 6.61 -13.07 1.70
N LYS A 418 6.18 -12.25 2.66
CA LYS A 418 4.77 -12.03 2.95
C LYS A 418 4.29 -10.70 2.41
N TYR A 419 5.12 -9.68 2.52
CA TYR A 419 4.81 -8.34 2.04
C TYR A 419 5.94 -7.76 1.20
N SER A 420 5.56 -7.03 0.16
CA SER A 420 6.43 -6.12 -0.59
C SER A 420 6.03 -4.69 -0.31
N CYS A 421 7.01 -3.77 -0.31
CA CYS A 421 6.77 -2.37 -0.02
C CYS A 421 7.64 -1.48 -0.89
N ILE A 422 7.09 -0.34 -1.33
CA ILE A 422 7.82 0.75 -1.97
C ILE A 422 7.63 2.03 -1.18
N VAL A 423 8.70 2.79 -1.05
CA VAL A 423 8.72 4.14 -0.49
C VAL A 423 9.36 5.07 -1.50
N VAL A 424 8.70 6.19 -1.80
CA VAL A 424 9.21 7.24 -2.67
C VAL A 424 9.09 8.58 -1.95
N ILE A 425 10.20 9.32 -1.86
CA ILE A 425 10.28 10.66 -1.27
C ILE A 425 10.81 11.62 -2.33
N ASN A 426 10.01 12.61 -2.66
CA ASN A 426 10.29 13.54 -3.74
C ASN A 426 10.89 14.84 -3.22
N LYS A 427 11.99 15.28 -3.84
CA LYS A 427 12.71 16.52 -3.55
C LYS A 427 13.03 16.72 -2.07
N PRO A 428 13.72 15.78 -1.39
CA PRO A 428 14.26 16.04 -0.05
C PRO A 428 15.26 17.18 -0.11
N LYS A 429 15.21 18.12 0.85
CA LYS A 429 15.98 19.38 0.83
C LYS A 429 16.93 19.54 2.02
N ASN A 430 16.87 18.67 3.05
CA ASN A 430 17.69 18.78 4.25
C ASN A 430 19.05 18.06 4.14
N GLY A 431 19.65 18.05 2.94
CA GLY A 431 21.01 17.57 2.70
C GLY A 431 21.13 16.09 2.39
N GLN A 432 20.13 15.26 2.72
CA GLN A 432 20.10 13.85 2.36
C GLN A 432 19.28 13.65 1.07
N ILE A 433 19.90 12.97 0.09
CA ILE A 433 19.26 12.72 -1.21
C ILE A 433 19.18 11.22 -1.56
N TYR A 434 19.89 10.38 -0.81
CA TYR A 434 20.02 8.95 -1.13
C TYR A 434 18.84 8.13 -0.59
N GLY A 435 18.27 7.29 -1.44
CA GLY A 435 17.16 6.41 -1.07
C GLY A 435 17.43 5.54 0.16
N GLY A 436 18.67 5.09 0.34
CA GLY A 436 19.07 4.34 1.53
C GLY A 436 19.04 5.15 2.83
N LYS A 437 19.11 6.48 2.76
CA LYS A 437 19.08 7.37 3.94
C LYS A 437 17.71 7.97 4.21
N VAL A 438 16.93 8.22 3.15
CA VAL A 438 15.66 8.94 3.23
C VAL A 438 14.46 8.00 3.15
N ALA A 439 14.42 7.09 2.16
CA ALA A 439 13.27 6.21 1.94
C ALA A 439 13.36 4.86 2.68
N ALA A 440 14.56 4.27 2.76
CA ALA A 440 14.74 2.98 3.42
C ALA A 440 14.38 2.97 4.92
N PRO A 441 14.61 4.02 5.74
CA PRO A 441 14.14 4.05 7.12
C PRO A 441 12.63 3.93 7.27
N VAL A 442 11.85 4.58 6.40
CA VAL A 442 10.36 4.46 6.38
C VAL A 442 9.95 3.02 6.10
N PHE A 443 10.58 2.38 5.10
CA PHE A 443 10.34 0.96 4.82
C PHE A 443 10.63 0.09 6.04
N ARG A 444 11.76 0.33 6.72
CA ARG A 444 12.18 -0.46 7.88
C ARG A 444 11.19 -0.30 9.05
N GLU A 445 10.75 0.90 9.35
CA GLU A 445 9.78 1.16 10.42
C GLU A 445 8.46 0.44 10.17
N LEU A 446 7.93 0.54 8.94
CA LEU A 446 6.72 -0.18 8.55
C LEU A 446 6.93 -1.70 8.62
N ALA A 447 8.05 -2.21 8.11
CA ALA A 447 8.36 -3.64 8.14
C ALA A 447 8.48 -4.17 9.57
N ASP A 448 9.11 -3.44 10.50
CA ASP A 448 9.23 -3.83 11.91
C ASP A 448 7.86 -3.93 12.58
N LYS A 449 6.98 -2.96 12.35
CA LYS A 449 5.62 -2.96 12.92
C LYS A 449 4.77 -4.08 12.35
N VAL A 450 4.77 -4.24 11.02
CA VAL A 450 4.01 -5.31 10.33
C VAL A 450 4.52 -6.70 10.73
N PHE A 451 5.84 -6.86 10.89
CA PHE A 451 6.43 -8.11 11.37
C PHE A 451 6.00 -8.41 12.81
N ALA A 452 6.00 -7.41 13.69
CA ALA A 452 5.53 -7.55 15.07
C ALA A 452 4.04 -7.92 15.14
N MET A 453 3.17 -7.27 14.33
CA MET A 453 1.75 -7.64 14.22
C MET A 453 1.57 -9.08 13.75
N GLY A 454 2.37 -9.53 12.78
CA GLY A 454 2.33 -10.91 12.27
C GLY A 454 2.76 -11.96 13.30
N MET A 455 3.64 -11.61 14.23
CA MET A 455 4.04 -12.51 15.32
C MET A 455 2.91 -12.71 16.34
N HIS A 456 2.09 -11.72 16.58
CA HIS A 456 0.93 -11.86 17.46
C HIS A 456 -0.18 -12.76 16.85
N ASN A 457 -0.30 -12.77 15.51
CA ASN A 457 -1.31 -13.59 14.83
C ASN A 457 -0.86 -15.05 14.58
N ASN A 458 0.43 -15.36 14.75
CA ASN A 458 1.00 -16.71 14.58
C ASN A 458 1.33 -17.37 15.92
N ILE A 459 0.50 -17.18 16.93
CA ILE A 459 0.61 -17.90 18.23
C ILE A 459 0.48 -19.43 18.05
N SER A 460 0.04 -19.91 16.88
CA SER A 460 0.00 -21.34 16.56
C SER A 460 1.36 -21.98 16.24
N ASP A 461 2.41 -21.17 15.95
CA ASP A 461 3.78 -21.64 15.63
C ASP A 461 4.84 -21.12 16.65
N LEU A 462 4.43 -20.82 17.87
CA LEU A 462 5.34 -20.39 18.91
C LEU A 462 6.21 -21.54 19.37
N ASP A 463 7.49 -21.47 19.06
CA ASP A 463 8.52 -21.99 19.95
C ASP A 463 8.24 -21.48 21.36
N VAL A 464 8.11 -22.41 22.27
CA VAL A 464 7.70 -22.31 23.67
C VAL A 464 8.19 -21.02 24.33
N PHE A 465 7.31 -20.03 24.47
CA PHE A 465 7.53 -18.94 25.42
C PHE A 465 7.24 -19.46 26.83
N ASN A 466 8.12 -19.20 27.80
CA ASN A 466 7.83 -19.41 29.21
C ASN A 466 6.67 -18.52 29.63
N LEU A 467 5.46 -19.07 29.61
CA LEU A 467 4.28 -18.43 30.18
C LEU A 467 4.44 -18.33 31.69
N PRO A 468 4.05 -17.22 32.31
CA PRO A 468 4.06 -17.11 33.77
C PRO A 468 3.15 -18.19 34.38
N GLU A 469 3.52 -18.69 35.59
CA GLU A 469 2.72 -19.68 36.30
C GLU A 469 1.25 -19.25 36.42
N ILE A 470 0.34 -20.01 35.79
CA ILE A 470 -1.10 -19.78 35.87
C ILE A 470 -1.63 -20.48 37.10
N LYS A 471 -2.35 -19.77 37.96
CA LYS A 471 -2.96 -20.34 39.16
C LYS A 471 -4.06 -21.34 38.78
N GLN A 472 -4.08 -22.47 39.45
CA GLN A 472 -5.04 -23.56 39.25
C GLN A 472 -6.47 -23.12 39.60
N GLY A 473 -7.45 -23.48 38.75
CA GLY A 473 -8.88 -23.23 38.98
C GLY A 473 -9.72 -24.51 38.87
N ALA A 474 -10.76 -24.60 39.66
CA ALA A 474 -11.71 -25.70 39.60
C ALA A 474 -12.57 -25.62 38.35
N VAL A 475 -12.78 -26.75 37.63
CA VAL A 475 -13.59 -26.81 36.39
C VAL A 475 -14.98 -26.21 36.58
N GLU A 476 -15.64 -26.47 37.70
CA GLU A 476 -16.97 -25.94 38.03
C GLU A 476 -17.04 -24.41 38.02
N LYS A 477 -15.95 -23.73 38.47
CA LYS A 477 -15.90 -22.26 38.46
C LYS A 477 -15.60 -21.72 37.07
N ALA A 478 -14.77 -22.41 36.29
CA ALA A 478 -14.51 -22.09 34.91
C ALA A 478 -15.77 -22.26 34.05
N ASP A 479 -16.56 -23.34 34.27
CA ASP A 479 -17.83 -23.58 33.62
C ASP A 479 -18.82 -22.43 33.81
N ILE A 480 -18.95 -21.92 35.03
CA ILE A 480 -19.83 -20.81 35.35
C ILE A 480 -19.41 -19.53 34.61
N VAL A 481 -18.13 -19.26 34.53
CA VAL A 481 -17.60 -18.06 33.85
C VAL A 481 -17.76 -18.18 32.34
N LEU A 482 -17.41 -19.31 31.74
CA LEU A 482 -17.52 -19.55 30.31
C LEU A 482 -18.97 -19.54 29.83
N SER A 483 -19.87 -20.14 30.62
CA SER A 483 -21.31 -20.12 30.38
C SER A 483 -21.88 -18.69 30.42
N LYS A 484 -21.48 -17.86 31.41
CA LYS A 484 -21.92 -16.47 31.51
C LYS A 484 -21.36 -15.58 30.39
N LEU A 485 -20.22 -15.94 29.82
CA LEU A 485 -19.61 -15.23 28.69
C LEU A 485 -20.13 -15.72 27.34
N GLY A 486 -21.00 -16.76 27.32
CA GLY A 486 -21.53 -17.33 26.07
C GLY A 486 -20.51 -18.12 25.25
N ILE A 487 -19.41 -18.54 25.87
CA ILE A 487 -18.35 -19.32 25.21
C ILE A 487 -18.68 -20.79 25.26
N SER A 488 -18.89 -21.44 24.10
CA SER A 488 -19.11 -22.88 24.03
C SER A 488 -17.79 -23.66 24.13
N TYR A 489 -17.73 -24.61 25.05
CA TYR A 489 -16.59 -25.51 25.26
C TYR A 489 -17.04 -26.93 25.50
N LYS A 490 -16.14 -27.91 25.25
CA LYS A 490 -16.39 -29.31 25.61
C LYS A 490 -15.88 -29.57 27.03
N SER A 491 -16.79 -29.89 27.94
CA SER A 491 -16.40 -30.31 29.29
C SER A 491 -15.56 -31.60 29.21
N THR A 492 -14.38 -31.57 29.85
CA THR A 492 -13.54 -32.76 30.02
C THR A 492 -13.86 -33.42 31.37
N LYS A 493 -13.74 -34.76 31.47
CA LYS A 493 -13.90 -35.50 32.75
C LYS A 493 -12.79 -35.21 33.78
N SER A 494 -11.92 -34.23 33.54
CA SER A 494 -10.81 -33.85 34.41
C SER A 494 -11.30 -32.86 35.47
N ILE A 495 -10.86 -33.05 36.71
CA ILE A 495 -11.23 -32.20 37.85
C ILE A 495 -10.61 -30.81 37.79
N TYR A 496 -9.62 -30.57 36.91
CA TYR A 496 -8.90 -29.32 36.76
C TYR A 496 -8.65 -28.97 35.28
N MET A 497 -8.96 -27.75 34.89
CA MET A 497 -8.46 -27.13 33.64
C MET A 497 -7.19 -26.36 33.99
N ILE A 498 -6.02 -26.82 33.55
CA ILE A 498 -4.75 -26.17 33.85
C ILE A 498 -3.83 -26.24 32.66
N ALA A 499 -3.20 -25.13 32.37
CA ALA A 499 -1.92 -25.10 31.72
C ALA A 499 -0.83 -25.07 32.82
N LYS A 500 -0.11 -26.16 33.06
CA LYS A 500 1.04 -26.18 33.97
C LYS A 500 2.30 -26.01 33.15
N THR A 501 2.98 -24.90 33.34
CA THR A 501 4.26 -24.60 32.69
C THR A 501 5.42 -25.04 33.63
N SER A 502 5.71 -26.32 33.71
CA SER A 502 6.95 -26.73 34.39
C SER A 502 7.86 -27.61 33.56
N GLU A 503 7.53 -27.96 32.34
CA GLU A 503 8.44 -28.69 31.44
C GLU A 503 8.08 -28.45 29.98
N LYS A 504 9.04 -28.56 29.10
CA LYS A 504 9.15 -28.22 27.69
C LYS A 504 8.01 -28.54 26.72
N GLU A 505 6.82 -28.93 27.19
CA GLU A 505 5.63 -29.17 26.36
C GLU A 505 4.38 -28.65 27.07
N VAL A 506 3.73 -27.65 26.49
CA VAL A 506 2.35 -27.31 26.80
C VAL A 506 1.47 -28.28 26.04
N ARG A 507 1.04 -29.38 26.64
CA ARG A 507 -0.08 -30.18 26.16
C ARG A 507 -1.36 -29.48 26.61
N LEU A 508 -2.04 -28.80 25.71
CA LEU A 508 -3.47 -28.54 25.85
C LEU A 508 -4.16 -29.89 25.82
N LEU A 509 -4.54 -30.39 27.00
CA LEU A 509 -5.35 -31.59 27.10
C LEU A 509 -6.70 -31.29 26.43
N GLU A 510 -6.85 -31.81 25.22
CA GLU A 510 -8.07 -31.97 24.42
C GLU A 510 -9.31 -31.17 24.88
N SER A 511 -9.30 -29.89 24.65
CA SER A 511 -10.50 -29.12 24.44
C SER A 511 -10.39 -28.51 23.05
N SER A 512 -11.20 -28.97 22.12
CA SER A 512 -11.40 -28.32 20.83
C SER A 512 -12.12 -26.99 21.08
N ILE A 513 -11.40 -25.94 21.41
CA ILE A 513 -11.88 -24.57 21.38
C ILE A 513 -11.65 -24.11 19.94
N GLU A 514 -12.70 -23.75 19.24
CA GLU A 514 -12.60 -23.17 17.91
C GLU A 514 -11.76 -21.87 17.96
N VAL A 515 -10.91 -21.69 16.97
CA VAL A 515 -9.81 -20.71 16.83
C VAL A 515 -10.32 -19.25 16.78
N GLY A 516 -11.23 -18.84 17.55
CA GLY A 516 -11.68 -17.45 17.65
C GLY A 516 -11.71 -16.91 19.09
N THR A 517 -11.47 -17.76 20.08
CA THR A 517 -11.72 -17.39 21.49
C THR A 517 -10.50 -17.49 22.40
N THR A 518 -9.33 -17.78 21.88
CA THR A 518 -8.10 -18.04 22.66
C THR A 518 -7.54 -16.80 23.39
N GLU A 519 -7.78 -15.59 22.88
CA GLU A 519 -7.31 -14.35 23.53
C GLU A 519 -8.04 -14.01 24.83
N ILE A 520 -9.30 -14.41 24.96
CA ILE A 520 -10.13 -14.10 26.12
C ILE A 520 -9.78 -14.99 27.31
N ILE A 521 -9.30 -16.21 27.07
CA ILE A 521 -8.98 -17.17 28.15
C ILE A 521 -7.69 -16.82 28.89
N CYS A 522 -6.70 -16.24 28.23
CA CYS A 522 -5.44 -15.82 28.86
C CYS A 522 -5.60 -14.64 29.85
N ASN A 523 -6.69 -13.86 29.76
CA ASN A 523 -6.92 -12.69 30.62
C ASN A 523 -7.86 -12.98 31.83
N ILE A 524 -8.43 -14.18 31.93
CA ILE A 524 -9.46 -14.51 32.93
C ILE A 524 -8.93 -15.50 34.00
N ILE A 525 -7.80 -16.15 33.75
CA ILE A 525 -7.17 -17.08 34.68
C ILE A 525 -5.82 -16.54 35.15
#